data_0045458be4a884043c8156476218d92f
#
_entry.id   0045458be4a884043c8156476218d92f
#
_cell.length_a   1.000
_cell.length_b   1.000
_cell.length_c   1.000
_cell.angle_alpha   90.00
_cell.angle_beta   90.00
_cell.angle_gamma   90.00
#
_symmetry.space_group_name_H-M   'P 1'
#
loop_
_entity.id
_entity.type
_entity.pdbx_description
1 polymer ?
#
loop_
_entity_poly.entity_id
_entity_poly.type
_entity_poly.pdbx_seq_one_letter_code
_entity_poly.pdbx_strand_id
1 'polypeptide(L)'
;MSVSTPKKQDTENESAKIRLEDFFADEYISFSVYDNVRKIASYIDGQKNASRKILHTVIQQKIDKFLKVSNLGPRVQDYAQYLHGSLEATVVNMTANYVGSGNNLPLLEGDGNFGSAFINEAAATRYIFARANPVLNKLFVSYDFVNLEHQNFEGAKIEPRYYIPTLPLILINGSEGVSIGFAQ
;
A
#
# COMPACT_ATOMS: atom_id res chain seq x y z
N MET A 1 42.03 0.34 -58.49
CA MET A 1 41.09 -0.31 -57.58
C MET A 1 40.94 0.60 -56.39
N SER A 2 39.88 1.39 -56.37
CA SER A 2 39.55 2.32 -55.26
C SER A 2 38.60 1.62 -54.31
N VAL A 3 39.03 1.45 -53.07
CA VAL A 3 38.24 0.87 -51.98
C VAL A 3 37.34 1.98 -51.41
N SER A 4 36.03 1.86 -51.64
CA SER A 4 35.03 2.73 -51.05
C SER A 4 34.77 2.32 -49.62
N THR A 5 35.08 3.22 -48.68
CA THR A 5 34.71 3.12 -47.25
C THR A 5 33.20 3.20 -47.11
N PRO A 6 32.55 2.32 -46.30
CA PRO A 6 31.13 2.44 -46.03
C PRO A 6 30.85 3.66 -45.11
N LYS A 7 29.93 4.51 -45.57
CA LYS A 7 29.37 5.61 -44.75
C LYS A 7 28.67 5.01 -43.54
N LYS A 8 29.09 5.42 -42.33
CA LYS A 8 28.29 5.25 -41.10
C LYS A 8 26.94 5.93 -41.34
N GLN A 9 25.87 5.16 -41.32
CA GLN A 9 24.54 5.68 -41.13
C GLN A 9 24.45 6.12 -39.65
N ASP A 10 24.42 7.43 -39.45
CA ASP A 10 23.98 8.02 -38.20
C ASP A 10 22.48 7.71 -38.08
N THR A 11 22.16 6.67 -37.31
CA THR A 11 20.80 6.47 -36.80
C THR A 11 20.58 7.59 -35.77
N GLU A 12 20.12 8.74 -36.25
CA GLU A 12 19.48 9.74 -35.39
C GLU A 12 18.30 9.03 -34.73
N ASN A 13 18.41 8.90 -33.40
CA ASN A 13 17.35 8.47 -32.55
C ASN A 13 16.28 9.56 -32.64
N GLU A 14 15.32 9.44 -33.55
CA GLU A 14 14.12 10.28 -33.56
C GLU A 14 13.34 9.94 -32.29
N SER A 15 13.68 10.61 -31.20
CA SER A 15 12.81 10.68 -30.04
C SER A 15 11.46 11.20 -30.52
N ALA A 16 10.45 10.36 -30.47
CA ALA A 16 9.10 10.71 -30.89
C ALA A 16 8.69 12.00 -30.13
N LYS A 17 8.51 13.09 -30.88
CA LYS A 17 8.04 14.36 -30.32
C LYS A 17 6.56 14.21 -30.03
N ILE A 18 6.23 14.04 -28.75
CA ILE A 18 4.84 14.02 -28.28
C ILE A 18 4.44 15.49 -28.03
N ARG A 19 3.23 15.87 -28.45
CA ARG A 19 2.68 17.20 -28.10
C ARG A 19 2.41 17.23 -26.60
N LEU A 20 2.67 18.38 -25.99
CA LEU A 20 2.47 18.55 -24.57
C LEU A 20 1.02 18.27 -24.12
N GLU A 21 0.06 18.67 -24.96
CA GLU A 21 -1.37 18.45 -24.75
C GLU A 21 -1.71 16.95 -24.72
N ASP A 22 -1.16 16.16 -25.64
CA ASP A 22 -1.37 14.73 -25.73
C ASP A 22 -0.72 14.02 -24.51
N PHE A 23 0.49 14.43 -24.13
CA PHE A 23 1.15 13.94 -22.92
C PHE A 23 0.31 14.17 -21.67
N PHE A 24 -0.26 15.36 -21.50
CA PHE A 24 -1.11 15.65 -20.34
C PHE A 24 -2.45 14.90 -20.38
N ALA A 25 -3.04 14.72 -21.56
CA ALA A 25 -4.33 14.06 -21.72
C ALA A 25 -4.26 12.53 -21.49
N ASP A 26 -3.14 11.89 -21.79
CA ASP A 26 -2.99 10.44 -21.75
C ASP A 26 -2.05 9.99 -20.62
N GLU A 27 -0.76 10.27 -20.77
CA GLU A 27 0.28 9.73 -19.88
C GLU A 27 0.17 10.32 -18.46
N TYR A 28 0.08 11.65 -18.37
CA TYR A 28 0.09 12.33 -17.08
C TYR A 28 -1.21 12.11 -16.30
N ILE A 29 -2.36 12.07 -16.94
CA ILE A 29 -3.64 11.75 -16.27
C ILE A 29 -3.61 10.32 -15.77
N SER A 30 -3.17 9.36 -16.57
CA SER A 30 -3.07 7.95 -16.17
C SER A 30 -2.18 7.78 -14.94
N PHE A 31 -1.02 8.43 -14.94
CA PHE A 31 -0.11 8.43 -13.80
C PHE A 31 -0.74 9.10 -12.57
N SER A 32 -1.41 10.25 -12.75
CA SER A 32 -2.04 10.99 -11.67
C SER A 32 -3.16 10.19 -11.00
N VAL A 33 -3.99 9.50 -11.78
CA VAL A 33 -5.04 8.61 -11.24
C VAL A 33 -4.43 7.47 -10.45
N TYR A 34 -3.38 6.82 -10.97
CA TYR A 34 -2.66 5.77 -10.26
C TYR A 34 -2.08 6.26 -8.93
N ASP A 35 -1.44 7.44 -8.93
CA ASP A 35 -0.84 8.05 -7.73
C ASP A 35 -1.91 8.39 -6.68
N ASN A 36 -3.07 8.92 -7.10
CA ASN A 36 -4.20 9.20 -6.22
C ASN A 36 -4.74 7.93 -5.55
N VAL A 37 -5.03 6.89 -6.31
CA VAL A 37 -5.54 5.60 -5.79
C VAL A 37 -4.57 4.99 -4.78
N ARG A 38 -3.28 5.19 -4.95
CA ARG A 38 -2.24 4.64 -4.07
C ARG A 38 -2.06 5.43 -2.79
N LYS A 39 -2.14 6.78 -2.85
CA LYS A 39 -1.75 7.67 -1.75
C LYS A 39 -2.92 8.19 -0.91
N ILE A 40 -4.11 8.30 -1.53
CA ILE A 40 -5.32 8.77 -0.86
C ILE A 40 -6.07 7.57 -0.29
N ALA A 41 -6.49 7.67 0.98
CA ALA A 41 -7.26 6.60 1.60
C ALA A 41 -8.68 6.52 1.02
N SER A 42 -9.21 5.30 0.89
CA SER A 42 -10.61 5.11 0.54
C SER A 42 -11.51 5.60 1.68
N TYR A 43 -12.53 6.39 1.33
CA TYR A 43 -13.53 6.86 2.30
C TYR A 43 -14.39 5.73 2.87
N ILE A 44 -14.42 4.55 2.23
CA ILE A 44 -15.21 3.39 2.67
C ILE A 44 -14.49 2.67 3.84
N ASP A 45 -13.23 2.27 3.64
CA ASP A 45 -12.48 1.49 4.63
C ASP A 45 -11.37 2.26 5.36
N GLY A 46 -11.14 3.51 4.98
CA GLY A 46 -10.08 4.33 5.58
C GLY A 46 -8.67 3.85 5.26
N GLN A 47 -8.51 2.91 4.32
CA GLN A 47 -7.21 2.31 4.01
C GLN A 47 -6.61 2.86 2.73
N LYS A 48 -5.30 3.12 2.77
CA LYS A 48 -4.47 3.27 1.58
C LYS A 48 -4.20 1.90 0.96
N ASN A 49 -3.76 1.88 -0.28
CA ASN A 49 -3.48 0.63 -1.00
C ASN A 49 -2.53 -0.29 -0.21
N ALA A 50 -1.39 0.20 0.26
CA ALA A 50 -0.43 -0.60 1.03
C ALA A 50 -1.03 -1.16 2.33
N SER A 51 -1.76 -0.34 3.09
CA SER A 51 -2.42 -0.77 4.32
C SER A 51 -3.48 -1.84 4.06
N ARG A 52 -4.24 -1.71 2.96
CA ARG A 52 -5.26 -2.70 2.57
C ARG A 52 -4.63 -4.04 2.18
N LYS A 53 -3.49 -4.04 1.50
CA LYS A 53 -2.73 -5.26 1.16
C LYS A 53 -2.23 -5.98 2.42
N ILE A 54 -1.72 -5.23 3.40
CA ILE A 54 -1.31 -5.78 4.70
C ILE A 54 -2.51 -6.38 5.42
N LEU A 55 -3.60 -5.62 5.52
CA LEU A 55 -4.85 -6.06 6.14
C LEU A 55 -5.39 -7.34 5.48
N HIS A 56 -5.42 -7.38 4.15
CA HIS A 56 -5.85 -8.53 3.38
C HIS A 56 -5.02 -9.77 3.71
N THR A 57 -3.69 -9.65 3.68
CA THR A 57 -2.78 -10.75 3.99
C THR A 57 -2.98 -11.25 5.43
N VAL A 58 -3.10 -10.34 6.38
CA VAL A 58 -3.26 -10.67 7.80
C VAL A 58 -4.59 -11.41 8.05
N ILE A 59 -5.68 -10.97 7.43
CA ILE A 59 -7.01 -11.61 7.56
C ILE A 59 -7.01 -12.98 6.88
N GLN A 60 -6.58 -13.06 5.63
CA GLN A 60 -6.69 -14.28 4.83
C GLN A 60 -5.74 -15.39 5.32
N GLN A 61 -4.55 -15.02 5.75
CA GLN A 61 -3.58 -15.98 6.30
C GLN A 61 -3.76 -16.22 7.81
N LYS A 62 -4.75 -15.60 8.45
CA LYS A 62 -5.05 -15.75 9.88
C LYS A 62 -3.81 -15.58 10.75
N ILE A 63 -3.14 -14.43 10.61
CA ILE A 63 -1.91 -14.13 11.35
C ILE A 63 -2.27 -13.71 12.79
N ASP A 64 -2.73 -14.68 13.59
CA ASP A 64 -3.17 -14.49 14.98
C ASP A 64 -2.01 -14.59 15.98
N LYS A 65 -0.85 -15.08 15.55
CA LYS A 65 0.36 -15.20 16.37
C LYS A 65 1.35 -14.11 16.00
N PHE A 66 2.09 -13.64 16.98
CA PHE A 66 3.15 -12.67 16.78
C PHE A 66 4.19 -13.17 15.78
N LEU A 67 4.39 -12.40 14.72
CA LEU A 67 5.35 -12.61 13.66
C LEU A 67 6.28 -11.41 13.59
N LYS A 68 7.58 -11.62 13.38
CA LYS A 68 8.52 -10.51 13.18
C LYS A 68 8.05 -9.61 12.05
N VAL A 69 8.11 -8.30 12.25
CA VAL A 69 7.72 -7.32 11.22
C VAL A 69 8.53 -7.51 9.95
N SER A 70 9.84 -7.81 10.08
CA SER A 70 10.72 -8.15 8.95
C SER A 70 10.29 -9.41 8.17
N ASN A 71 9.50 -10.30 8.76
CA ASN A 71 8.97 -11.48 8.07
C ASN A 71 7.56 -11.24 7.52
N LEU A 72 6.83 -10.29 8.11
CA LEU A 72 5.48 -9.95 7.63
C LEU A 72 5.53 -9.20 6.30
N GLY A 73 6.49 -8.29 6.12
CA GLY A 73 6.67 -7.56 4.87
C GLY A 73 6.78 -8.46 3.63
N PRO A 74 7.74 -9.40 3.58
CA PRO A 74 7.84 -10.38 2.48
C PRO A 74 6.59 -11.23 2.27
N ARG A 75 5.87 -11.61 3.33
CA ARG A 75 4.60 -12.33 3.19
C ARG A 75 3.52 -11.51 2.49
N VAL A 76 3.46 -10.21 2.77
CA VAL A 76 2.52 -9.31 2.07
C VAL A 76 2.94 -9.14 0.62
N GLN A 77 4.25 -9.05 0.34
CA GLN A 77 4.76 -8.98 -1.04
C GLN A 77 4.34 -10.18 -1.87
N ASP A 78 4.53 -11.37 -1.33
CA ASP A 78 4.20 -12.63 -2.00
C ASP A 78 2.68 -12.80 -2.16
N TYR A 79 1.92 -12.62 -1.09
CA TYR A 79 0.49 -12.90 -1.09
C TYR A 79 -0.35 -11.85 -1.82
N ALA A 80 -0.05 -10.57 -1.64
CA ALA A 80 -0.80 -9.47 -2.24
C ALA A 80 -0.11 -8.86 -3.48
N GLN A 81 0.95 -9.51 -3.99
CA GLN A 81 1.70 -9.12 -5.19
C GLN A 81 2.10 -7.63 -5.17
N TYR A 82 2.76 -7.22 -4.08
CA TYR A 82 3.15 -5.83 -3.88
C TYR A 82 4.67 -5.65 -4.02
N LEU A 83 5.10 -5.06 -5.12
CA LEU A 83 6.50 -4.93 -5.50
C LEU A 83 7.19 -3.64 -5.01
N HIS A 84 6.50 -2.79 -4.27
CA HIS A 84 7.08 -1.54 -3.77
C HIS A 84 7.66 -1.72 -2.36
N GLY A 85 8.80 -1.09 -2.09
CA GLY A 85 9.45 -1.07 -0.77
C GLY A 85 8.60 -0.38 0.31
N SER A 86 9.07 -0.41 1.56
CA SER A 86 8.45 0.23 2.74
C SER A 86 7.23 -0.46 3.36
N LEU A 87 6.90 -1.70 3.01
CA LEU A 87 5.83 -2.45 3.70
C LEU A 87 6.08 -2.58 5.20
N GLU A 88 7.32 -2.82 5.61
CA GLU A 88 7.69 -2.91 7.03
C GLU A 88 7.39 -1.61 7.77
N ALA A 89 7.71 -0.46 7.20
CA ALA A 89 7.37 0.84 7.77
C ALA A 89 5.84 1.04 7.85
N THR A 90 5.09 0.58 6.85
CA THR A 90 3.63 0.61 6.89
C THR A 90 3.07 -0.29 7.99
N VAL A 91 3.61 -1.50 8.18
CA VAL A 91 3.25 -2.39 9.30
C VAL A 91 3.52 -1.70 10.64
N VAL A 92 4.70 -1.08 10.81
CA VAL A 92 5.04 -0.33 12.01
C VAL A 92 4.01 0.78 12.28
N ASN A 93 3.68 1.57 11.27
CA ASN A 93 2.70 2.65 11.39
C ASN A 93 1.29 2.13 11.74
N MET A 94 0.84 1.00 11.14
CA MET A 94 -0.47 0.40 11.45
C MET A 94 -0.54 -0.26 12.83
N THR A 95 0.61 -0.54 13.44
CA THR A 95 0.74 -1.20 14.73
C THR A 95 0.93 -0.20 15.88
N ALA A 96 1.50 0.98 15.60
CA ALA A 96 1.74 2.02 16.60
C ALA A 96 0.42 2.42 17.29
N ASN A 97 0.40 2.44 18.63
CA ASN A 97 -0.82 2.64 19.44
C ASN A 97 -0.72 3.79 20.45
N TYR A 98 0.26 4.66 20.29
CA TYR A 98 0.43 5.82 21.19
C TYR A 98 -0.37 7.04 20.69
N VAL A 99 -0.61 7.98 21.57
CA VAL A 99 -1.32 9.23 21.27
C VAL A 99 -0.53 10.03 20.20
N GLY A 100 -1.20 10.37 19.11
CA GLY A 100 -0.59 11.05 17.96
C GLY A 100 -0.07 10.10 16.87
N SER A 101 -0.18 8.78 17.04
CA SER A 101 0.20 7.81 15.99
C SER A 101 -0.76 7.76 14.81
N GLY A 102 -1.95 8.37 14.92
CA GLY A 102 -3.01 8.26 13.91
C GLY A 102 -3.80 6.94 13.94
N ASN A 103 -3.54 6.07 14.93
CA ASN A 103 -4.25 4.80 15.13
C ASN A 103 -5.06 4.82 16.42
N ASN A 104 -6.17 5.55 16.44
CA ASN A 104 -7.10 5.49 17.58
C ASN A 104 -7.69 4.10 17.77
N LEU A 105 -7.82 3.34 16.69
CA LEU A 105 -8.20 1.93 16.68
C LEU A 105 -7.18 1.15 15.82
N PRO A 106 -6.08 0.64 16.41
CA PRO A 106 -5.05 -0.06 15.66
C PRO A 106 -5.56 -1.39 15.13
N LEU A 107 -5.34 -1.65 13.85
CA LEU A 107 -5.75 -2.89 13.17
C LEU A 107 -4.77 -4.04 13.41
N LEU A 108 -3.54 -3.71 13.79
CA LEU A 108 -2.51 -4.67 14.19
C LEU A 108 -2.16 -4.46 15.65
N GLU A 109 -1.75 -5.50 16.31
CA GLU A 109 -1.23 -5.49 17.67
C GLU A 109 0.26 -5.79 17.65
N GLY A 110 1.05 -5.00 18.38
CA GLY A 110 2.50 -5.09 18.41
C GLY A 110 3.05 -5.62 19.71
N ASP A 111 4.21 -6.28 19.62
CA ASP A 111 5.07 -6.64 20.74
C ASP A 111 6.47 -6.08 20.48
N GLY A 112 6.96 -5.29 21.43
CA GLY A 112 8.21 -4.53 21.31
C GLY A 112 7.99 -3.03 21.22
N ASN A 113 9.02 -2.28 20.83
CA ASN A 113 8.99 -0.82 20.76
C ASN A 113 8.55 -0.34 19.37
N PHE A 114 7.34 0.16 19.27
CA PHE A 114 6.78 0.80 18.06
C PHE A 114 6.80 2.33 18.12
N GLY A 115 7.57 2.91 19.03
CA GLY A 115 7.61 4.34 19.27
C GLY A 115 6.68 4.77 20.43
N SER A 116 6.70 6.05 20.72
CA SER A 116 5.87 6.68 21.75
C SER A 116 5.53 8.11 21.33
N ALA A 117 4.63 8.77 22.06
CA ALA A 117 4.28 10.17 21.85
C ALA A 117 5.48 11.15 21.92
N PHE A 118 6.55 10.76 22.63
CA PHE A 118 7.77 11.57 22.78
C PHE A 118 8.87 11.20 21.79
N ILE A 119 8.93 9.93 21.39
CA ILE A 119 9.94 9.38 20.47
C ILE A 119 9.22 8.52 19.46
N ASN A 120 9.00 9.07 18.26
CA ASN A 120 8.24 8.41 17.20
C ASN A 120 9.02 7.26 16.51
N GLU A 121 10.30 7.06 16.88
CA GLU A 121 11.11 6.01 16.27
C GLU A 121 10.79 4.64 16.87
N ALA A 122 10.45 3.70 16.01
CA ALA A 122 10.33 2.29 16.37
C ALA A 122 11.70 1.61 16.37
N ALA A 123 11.81 0.51 17.10
CA ALA A 123 12.96 -0.37 17.00
C ALA A 123 13.06 -1.01 15.60
N ALA A 124 14.24 -1.50 15.25
CA ALA A 124 14.43 -2.18 13.96
C ALA A 124 13.46 -3.36 13.80
N THR A 125 12.90 -3.53 12.63
CA THR A 125 11.81 -4.46 12.31
C THR A 125 12.11 -5.94 12.60
N ARG A 126 13.39 -6.29 12.69
CA ARG A 126 13.86 -7.63 13.11
C ARG A 126 13.69 -7.91 14.60
N TYR A 127 13.44 -6.89 15.44
CA TYR A 127 13.33 -7.02 16.89
C TYR A 127 11.90 -6.84 17.41
N ILE A 128 10.98 -6.40 16.57
CA ILE A 128 9.59 -6.16 16.92
C ILE A 128 8.67 -7.13 16.18
N PHE A 129 7.51 -7.38 16.78
CA PHE A 129 6.57 -8.38 16.28
C PHE A 129 5.18 -7.75 16.13
N ALA A 130 4.43 -8.22 15.15
CA ALA A 130 3.05 -7.80 14.93
C ALA A 130 2.15 -9.00 14.65
N ARG A 131 0.87 -8.84 14.97
CA ARG A 131 -0.21 -9.80 14.66
C ARG A 131 -1.51 -9.08 14.34
N ALA A 132 -2.50 -9.84 13.88
CA ALA A 132 -3.88 -9.34 13.78
C ALA A 132 -4.39 -8.88 15.14
N ASN A 133 -4.94 -7.67 15.21
CA ASN A 133 -5.67 -7.26 16.39
C ASN A 133 -7.00 -8.05 16.43
N PRO A 134 -7.39 -8.65 17.58
CA PRO A 134 -8.65 -9.38 17.71
C PRO A 134 -9.90 -8.57 17.32
N VAL A 135 -9.81 -7.25 17.36
CA VAL A 135 -10.88 -6.33 16.92
C VAL A 135 -11.24 -6.51 15.43
N LEU A 136 -10.31 -6.99 14.61
CA LEU A 136 -10.55 -7.22 13.17
C LEU A 136 -11.77 -8.12 12.92
N ASN A 137 -11.97 -9.15 13.73
CA ASN A 137 -13.10 -10.06 13.60
C ASN A 137 -14.47 -9.40 13.87
N LYS A 138 -14.46 -8.26 14.58
CA LYS A 138 -15.66 -7.45 14.85
C LYS A 138 -15.84 -6.35 13.81
N LEU A 139 -14.74 -5.84 13.27
CA LEU A 139 -14.76 -4.78 12.25
C LEU A 139 -15.09 -5.32 10.87
N PHE A 140 -14.57 -6.48 10.53
CA PHE A 140 -14.68 -7.08 9.21
C PHE A 140 -15.38 -8.43 9.30
N VAL A 141 -16.64 -8.44 8.94
CA VAL A 141 -17.49 -9.63 9.06
C VAL A 141 -17.26 -10.54 7.85
N SER A 142 -16.98 -11.82 8.09
CA SER A 142 -16.49 -12.75 7.06
C SER A 142 -17.48 -12.99 5.91
N TYR A 143 -18.80 -12.93 6.13
CA TYR A 143 -19.78 -13.11 5.06
C TYR A 143 -19.88 -11.91 4.12
N ASP A 144 -19.43 -10.73 4.50
CA ASP A 144 -19.36 -9.59 3.58
C ASP A 144 -18.27 -9.78 2.52
N PHE A 145 -17.26 -10.63 2.79
CA PHE A 145 -16.14 -10.86 1.86
C PHE A 145 -16.54 -11.55 0.57
N VAL A 146 -17.66 -12.27 0.56
CA VAL A 146 -18.15 -13.01 -0.63
C VAL A 146 -18.53 -12.05 -1.76
N ASN A 147 -19.03 -10.86 -1.40
CA ASN A 147 -19.55 -9.87 -2.35
C ASN A 147 -18.53 -8.77 -2.70
N LEU A 148 -17.31 -8.83 -2.15
CA LEU A 148 -16.29 -7.82 -2.44
C LEU A 148 -15.70 -7.97 -3.85
N GLU A 149 -15.61 -6.86 -4.56
CA GLU A 149 -14.93 -6.79 -5.86
C GLU A 149 -13.41 -6.86 -5.64
N HIS A 150 -12.83 -8.00 -5.97
CA HIS A 150 -11.40 -8.21 -5.89
C HIS A 150 -10.66 -7.69 -7.11
N GLN A 151 -9.48 -7.15 -6.87
CA GLN A 151 -8.56 -6.79 -7.93
C GLN A 151 -7.83 -8.03 -8.45
N ASN A 152 -7.38 -7.97 -9.71
CA ASN A 152 -6.57 -8.99 -10.33
C ASN A 152 -5.20 -8.43 -10.70
N PHE A 153 -4.17 -9.21 -10.44
CA PHE A 153 -2.80 -8.92 -10.88
C PHE A 153 -2.23 -10.16 -11.54
N GLU A 154 -1.83 -10.05 -12.81
CA GLU A 154 -1.28 -11.16 -13.61
C GLU A 154 -2.12 -12.45 -13.56
N GLY A 155 -3.45 -12.31 -13.54
CA GLY A 155 -4.38 -13.43 -13.46
C GLY A 155 -4.64 -13.96 -12.04
N ALA A 156 -3.91 -13.50 -11.03
CA ALA A 156 -4.15 -13.84 -9.63
C ALA A 156 -5.13 -12.84 -8.99
N LYS A 157 -6.08 -13.38 -8.22
CA LYS A 157 -6.99 -12.59 -7.41
C LYS A 157 -6.26 -12.09 -6.17
N ILE A 158 -6.21 -10.78 -5.99
CA ILE A 158 -5.55 -10.11 -4.87
C ILE A 158 -6.58 -9.44 -3.94
N GLU A 159 -6.19 -8.45 -3.15
CA GLU A 159 -7.09 -7.76 -2.22
C GLU A 159 -8.30 -7.14 -2.92
N PRO A 160 -9.42 -6.95 -2.20
CA PRO A 160 -10.57 -6.23 -2.74
C PRO A 160 -10.26 -4.73 -2.91
N ARG A 161 -11.03 -4.04 -3.73
CA ARG A 161 -10.91 -2.58 -3.91
C ARG A 161 -11.08 -1.82 -2.60
N TYR A 162 -11.95 -2.31 -1.72
CA TYR A 162 -12.17 -1.82 -0.36
C TYR A 162 -12.78 -2.95 0.48
N TYR A 163 -12.64 -2.84 1.79
CA TYR A 163 -13.39 -3.61 2.77
C TYR A 163 -14.60 -2.82 3.25
N ILE A 164 -15.55 -3.49 3.88
CA ILE A 164 -16.72 -2.85 4.51
C ILE A 164 -16.60 -3.05 6.02
N PRO A 165 -15.99 -2.10 6.74
CA PRO A 165 -15.90 -2.18 8.18
C PRO A 165 -17.24 -1.83 8.84
N THR A 166 -17.54 -2.43 9.98
CA THR A 166 -18.74 -2.11 10.78
C THR A 166 -18.73 -0.72 11.41
N LEU A 167 -17.55 -0.10 11.47
CA LEU A 167 -17.34 1.26 11.99
C LEU A 167 -16.62 2.12 10.94
N PRO A 168 -16.89 3.42 10.85
CA PRO A 168 -16.27 4.31 9.87
C PRO A 168 -14.80 4.59 10.25
N LEU A 169 -13.89 3.70 9.86
CA LEU A 169 -12.47 3.77 10.21
C LEU A 169 -11.80 5.06 9.76
N ILE A 170 -12.26 5.64 8.64
CA ILE A 170 -11.74 6.92 8.16
C ILE A 170 -11.99 8.07 9.16
N LEU A 171 -13.10 8.03 9.89
CA LEU A 171 -13.41 9.03 10.91
C LEU A 171 -12.72 8.71 12.26
N ILE A 172 -12.52 7.43 12.57
CA ILE A 172 -11.93 6.99 13.82
C ILE A 172 -10.42 7.23 13.82
N ASN A 173 -9.73 6.78 12.79
CA ASN A 173 -8.27 6.87 12.68
C ASN A 173 -7.82 8.13 11.95
N GLY A 174 -8.68 8.70 11.12
CA GLY A 174 -8.29 9.75 10.19
C GLY A 174 -7.43 9.23 9.05
N SER A 175 -7.04 10.11 8.17
CA SER A 175 -6.05 9.84 7.13
C SER A 175 -5.43 11.15 6.67
N GLU A 176 -4.17 11.10 6.31
CA GLU A 176 -3.44 12.19 5.68
C GLU A 176 -2.76 11.67 4.42
N GLY A 177 -2.93 12.35 3.31
CA GLY A 177 -2.33 11.97 2.05
C GLY A 177 -2.20 13.15 1.11
N VAL A 178 -1.08 13.22 0.39
CA VAL A 178 -0.84 14.20 -0.65
C VAL A 178 -0.51 13.46 -1.94
N SER A 179 -1.18 13.83 -3.01
CA SER A 179 -1.01 13.24 -4.32
C SER A 179 -1.08 14.32 -5.40
N ILE A 180 -1.04 13.93 -6.68
CA ILE A 180 -1.06 14.86 -7.79
C ILE A 180 -2.46 15.48 -7.92
N GLY A 181 -2.53 16.80 -7.67
CA GLY A 181 -3.78 17.56 -7.76
C GLY A 181 -4.81 17.25 -6.68
N PHE A 182 -4.44 16.45 -5.66
CA PHE A 182 -5.33 16.07 -4.57
C PHE A 182 -4.60 15.97 -3.22
N ALA A 183 -5.28 16.39 -2.14
CA ALA A 183 -4.81 16.22 -0.77
C ALA A 183 -5.98 15.85 0.16
N GLN A 184 -5.70 15.06 1.18
CA GLN A 184 -6.65 14.59 2.19
C GLN A 184 -6.12 14.88 3.58
#